data_13ba3e5c4df0f9ce60b5c363db28c66d
#
_entry.id   13ba3e5c4df0f9ce60b5c363db28c66d
#
_cell.length_a   1.000
_cell.length_b   1.000
_cell.length_c   1.000
_cell.angle_alpha   90.00
_cell.angle_beta   90.00
_cell.angle_gamma   90.00
#
_symmetry.space_group_name_H-M   'P 1'
#
loop_
_entity.id
_entity.type
_entity.pdbx_description
1 polymer ?
#
loop_
_entity_poly.entity_id
_entity_poly.type
_entity_poly.pdbx_seq_one_letter_code
_entity_poly.pdbx_strand_id
1 'polypeptide(L)'
;MMKIKLFTVLGTLFLAVSCTPTKVVVPLQEGQWQIGVTQGRPQVNNSYLPVLGAYVAKGVSHTKTNYGGIQFSSLFLGAIQLEGGRVATLIPHDGFRPGISYSYGAQTFLSTRDYAFRIYPEAGVNAYLKQGPHILNASINTWVDPTWFMTDFGRGQLLAPSFSAGYRLRYKWFEAQVEYKVLNPTRNLQIPQNTIPNTFGLGGRGMYLGVALNF
;
A
#
# COMPACT_ATOMS: atom_id res chain seq x y z
N MET A 1 3.13 29.24 -24.45
CA MET A 1 3.30 29.23 -22.98
C MET A 1 2.25 28.39 -22.22
N MET A 2 1.06 28.13 -22.77
CA MET A 2 -0.01 27.35 -22.09
C MET A 2 0.27 25.84 -22.01
N LYS A 3 0.98 25.27 -22.98
CA LYS A 3 1.31 23.81 -23.01
C LYS A 3 2.28 23.37 -21.90
N ILE A 4 3.18 24.25 -21.46
CA ILE A 4 4.14 23.95 -20.39
C ILE A 4 3.44 23.85 -19.03
N LYS A 5 2.43 24.70 -18.77
CA LYS A 5 1.67 24.67 -17.51
C LYS A 5 0.82 23.41 -17.35
N LEU A 6 0.28 22.86 -18.45
CA LEU A 6 -0.50 21.62 -18.43
C LEU A 6 0.39 20.41 -18.12
N PHE A 7 1.60 20.38 -18.66
CA PHE A 7 2.58 19.31 -18.36
C PHE A 7 3.09 19.38 -16.93
N THR A 8 3.26 20.58 -16.36
CA THR A 8 3.69 20.75 -14.96
C THR A 8 2.59 20.31 -13.99
N VAL A 9 1.33 20.64 -14.27
CA VAL A 9 0.18 20.20 -13.45
C VAL A 9 -0.01 18.69 -13.54
N LEU A 10 0.18 18.08 -14.70
CA LEU A 10 0.16 16.62 -14.84
C LEU A 10 1.33 15.95 -14.11
N GLY A 11 2.52 16.57 -14.13
CA GLY A 11 3.71 16.07 -13.43
C GLY A 11 3.62 16.08 -11.90
N THR A 12 2.81 16.97 -11.31
CA THR A 12 2.66 17.10 -9.86
C THR A 12 1.61 16.16 -9.25
N LEU A 13 0.74 15.56 -10.06
CA LEU A 13 -0.24 14.54 -9.60
C LEU A 13 0.43 13.20 -9.20
N PHE A 14 1.72 13.09 -9.38
CA PHE A 14 2.44 11.82 -9.49
C PHE A 14 3.07 11.26 -8.21
N LEU A 15 3.09 11.98 -7.11
CA LEU A 15 4.03 11.63 -6.03
C LEU A 15 3.39 11.15 -4.73
N ALA A 16 2.10 10.83 -4.70
CA ALA A 16 1.45 10.74 -3.40
C ALA A 16 0.49 9.58 -3.22
N VAL A 17 0.68 8.48 -3.87
CA VAL A 17 -0.32 7.42 -3.73
C VAL A 17 0.27 6.16 -3.12
N SER A 18 0.33 6.13 -1.79
CA SER A 18 0.38 4.89 -1.00
C SER A 18 -0.92 4.09 -1.17
N CYS A 19 -1.37 3.93 -2.42
CA CYS A 19 -2.65 3.29 -2.73
C CYS A 19 -2.52 1.80 -2.93
N THR A 20 -1.55 1.13 -2.31
CA THR A 20 -1.43 -0.31 -2.45
C THR A 20 -2.30 -1.02 -1.42
N PRO A 21 -3.07 -2.05 -1.79
CA PRO A 21 -3.80 -2.87 -0.84
C PRO A 21 -2.84 -3.68 0.02
N THR A 22 -3.34 -4.14 1.15
CA THR A 22 -2.60 -5.07 2.01
C THR A 22 -2.45 -6.41 1.30
N LYS A 23 -1.20 -6.89 1.04
CA LYS A 23 -0.94 -8.14 0.32
C LYS A 23 -1.15 -9.35 1.18
N VAL A 24 -0.49 -9.37 2.33
CA VAL A 24 -0.52 -10.48 3.28
C VAL A 24 -0.96 -9.96 4.64
N VAL A 25 -1.98 -10.56 5.22
CA VAL A 25 -2.46 -10.26 6.58
C VAL A 25 -2.12 -11.41 7.51
N VAL A 26 -2.41 -12.63 7.06
CA VAL A 26 -2.09 -13.87 7.78
C VAL A 26 -0.88 -14.49 7.12
N PRO A 27 0.23 -14.68 7.82
CA PRO A 27 1.41 -15.33 7.27
C PRO A 27 1.08 -16.64 6.56
N LEU A 28 1.80 -16.91 5.49
CA LEU A 28 1.74 -18.16 4.74
C LEU A 28 2.42 -19.27 5.54
N GLN A 29 2.10 -20.50 5.22
CA GLN A 29 2.83 -21.66 5.76
C GLN A 29 4.28 -21.64 5.29
N GLU A 30 5.17 -22.25 6.05
CA GLU A 30 6.56 -22.37 5.68
C GLU A 30 6.72 -23.07 4.33
N GLY A 31 7.53 -22.51 3.45
CA GLY A 31 7.73 -23.01 2.09
C GLY A 31 6.64 -22.64 1.10
N GLN A 32 5.46 -22.22 1.55
CA GLN A 32 4.35 -21.82 0.67
C GLN A 32 4.67 -20.53 -0.08
N TRP A 33 4.36 -20.52 -1.38
CA TRP A 33 4.42 -19.35 -2.21
C TRP A 33 3.02 -18.81 -2.52
N GLN A 34 2.92 -17.52 -2.72
CA GLN A 34 1.72 -16.85 -3.20
C GLN A 34 2.10 -15.86 -4.29
N ILE A 35 1.42 -15.90 -5.42
CA ILE A 35 1.53 -14.90 -6.49
C ILE A 35 0.16 -14.27 -6.66
N GLY A 36 0.08 -12.96 -6.65
CA GLY A 36 -1.18 -12.26 -6.74
C GLY A 36 -1.13 -10.98 -7.54
N VAL A 37 -2.32 -10.57 -7.98
CA VAL A 37 -2.57 -9.28 -8.62
C VAL A 37 -3.59 -8.52 -7.81
N THR A 38 -3.46 -7.21 -7.77
CA THR A 38 -4.35 -6.33 -7.04
C THR A 38 -4.77 -5.17 -7.92
N GLN A 39 -6.03 -4.80 -7.81
CA GLN A 39 -6.60 -3.65 -8.48
C GLN A 39 -7.34 -2.79 -7.47
N GLY A 40 -7.25 -1.48 -7.61
CA GLY A 40 -7.98 -0.53 -6.78
C GLY A 40 -8.42 0.69 -7.58
N ARG A 41 -9.40 1.40 -7.03
CA ARG A 41 -9.85 2.69 -7.58
C ARG A 41 -10.04 3.69 -6.44
N PRO A 42 -8.95 4.11 -5.76
CA PRO A 42 -9.07 5.13 -4.74
C PRO A 42 -9.51 6.45 -5.36
N GLN A 43 -10.38 7.14 -4.65
CA GLN A 43 -10.74 8.51 -4.93
C GLN A 43 -9.75 9.44 -4.24
N VAL A 44 -9.05 10.24 -5.02
CA VAL A 44 -8.11 11.25 -4.56
C VAL A 44 -8.53 12.58 -5.21
N ASN A 45 -8.80 13.59 -4.41
CA ASN A 45 -9.17 14.93 -4.89
C ASN A 45 -10.27 14.91 -5.98
N ASN A 46 -11.39 14.21 -5.70
CA ASN A 46 -12.53 14.02 -6.62
C ASN A 46 -12.23 13.25 -7.92
N SER A 47 -11.02 12.73 -8.10
CA SER A 47 -10.64 11.90 -9.24
C SER A 47 -10.41 10.47 -8.81
N TYR A 48 -10.79 9.51 -9.64
CA TYR A 48 -10.48 8.11 -9.41
C TYR A 48 -9.16 7.75 -10.08
N LEU A 49 -8.25 7.19 -9.30
CA LEU A 49 -6.96 6.70 -9.80
C LEU A 49 -7.00 5.18 -9.91
N PRO A 50 -6.88 4.60 -11.12
CA PRO A 50 -6.76 3.16 -11.24
C PRO A 50 -5.39 2.72 -10.71
N VAL A 51 -5.39 1.80 -9.75
CA VAL A 51 -4.18 1.20 -9.20
C VAL A 51 -4.16 -0.27 -9.59
N LEU A 52 -3.09 -0.72 -10.22
CA LEU A 52 -2.86 -2.10 -10.62
C LEU A 52 -1.47 -2.52 -10.18
N GLY A 53 -1.37 -3.62 -9.46
CA GLY A 53 -0.10 -4.16 -9.00
C GLY A 53 -0.06 -5.68 -9.05
N ALA A 54 1.16 -6.22 -8.99
CA ALA A 54 1.40 -7.64 -8.80
C ALA A 54 2.39 -7.83 -7.65
N TYR A 55 2.28 -8.97 -6.98
CA TYR A 55 3.18 -9.31 -5.89
C TYR A 55 3.46 -10.81 -5.83
N VAL A 56 4.56 -11.12 -5.19
CA VAL A 56 4.93 -12.46 -4.77
C VAL A 56 5.18 -12.48 -3.28
N ALA A 57 4.79 -13.54 -2.61
CA ALA A 57 5.07 -13.74 -1.19
C ALA A 57 5.54 -15.17 -0.93
N LYS A 58 6.37 -15.35 0.09
CA LYS A 58 6.89 -16.65 0.51
C LYS A 58 6.86 -16.78 2.02
N GLY A 59 6.23 -17.86 2.52
CA GLY A 59 6.34 -18.27 3.91
C GLY A 59 7.77 -18.71 4.21
N VAL A 60 8.44 -18.00 5.10
CA VAL A 60 9.82 -18.31 5.51
C VAL A 60 9.88 -19.05 6.85
N SER A 61 8.80 -19.02 7.59
CA SER A 61 8.54 -19.84 8.78
C SER A 61 7.03 -19.87 9.03
N HIS A 62 6.58 -20.70 9.97
CA HIS A 62 5.16 -20.77 10.35
C HIS A 62 4.54 -19.44 10.79
N THR A 63 5.36 -18.46 11.16
CA THR A 63 4.90 -17.14 11.66
C THR A 63 5.36 -15.96 10.81
N LYS A 64 6.14 -16.19 9.74
CA LYS A 64 6.75 -15.09 8.97
C LYS A 64 6.63 -15.33 7.47
N THR A 65 6.27 -14.27 6.75
CA THR A 65 6.16 -14.25 5.28
C THR A 65 6.90 -13.03 4.75
N ASN A 66 7.79 -13.21 3.78
CA ASN A 66 8.35 -12.13 3.00
C ASN A 66 7.47 -11.87 1.78
N TYR A 67 7.40 -10.62 1.34
CA TYR A 67 6.71 -10.26 0.10
C TYR A 67 7.50 -9.21 -0.67
N GLY A 68 7.24 -9.16 -1.96
CA GLY A 68 7.71 -8.11 -2.85
C GLY A 68 6.71 -7.90 -3.98
N GLY A 69 6.68 -6.72 -4.55
CA GLY A 69 5.70 -6.39 -5.59
C GLY A 69 6.10 -5.20 -6.44
N ILE A 70 5.32 -5.00 -7.50
CA ILE A 70 5.44 -3.88 -8.43
C ILE A 70 4.06 -3.26 -8.65
N GLN A 71 4.01 -1.94 -8.74
CA GLN A 71 2.81 -1.19 -9.08
C GLN A 71 2.90 -0.71 -10.54
N PHE A 72 2.11 -1.33 -11.41
CA PHE A 72 2.10 -1.00 -12.83
C PHE A 72 1.51 0.37 -13.13
N SER A 73 0.56 0.83 -12.29
CA SER A 73 -0.05 2.15 -12.48
C SER A 73 0.94 3.29 -12.38
N SER A 74 1.99 3.13 -11.59
CA SER A 74 3.05 4.13 -11.46
C SER A 74 3.86 4.30 -12.74
N LEU A 75 3.97 3.26 -13.58
CA LEU A 75 4.66 3.34 -14.88
C LEU A 75 3.98 4.34 -15.82
N PHE A 76 2.64 4.34 -15.87
CA PHE A 76 1.89 5.33 -16.68
C PHE A 76 2.14 6.75 -16.21
N LEU A 77 2.60 6.88 -15.00
CA LEU A 77 2.89 8.13 -14.34
C LEU A 77 4.37 8.53 -14.44
N GLY A 78 5.19 7.75 -15.11
CA GLY A 78 6.61 8.01 -15.28
C GLY A 78 7.44 7.65 -14.05
N ALA A 79 7.00 6.66 -13.27
CA ALA A 79 7.75 6.15 -12.12
C ALA A 79 7.66 4.63 -12.05
N ILE A 80 8.74 3.99 -11.67
CA ILE A 80 8.77 2.58 -11.28
C ILE A 80 8.58 2.54 -9.77
N GLN A 81 7.52 1.88 -9.32
CA GLN A 81 7.26 1.68 -7.90
C GLN A 81 7.42 0.20 -7.56
N LEU A 82 8.36 -0.08 -6.68
CA LEU A 82 8.59 -1.40 -6.11
C LEU A 82 8.29 -1.37 -4.62
N GLU A 83 7.89 -2.49 -4.09
CA GLU A 83 7.65 -2.67 -2.67
C GLU A 83 8.25 -3.97 -2.19
N GLY A 84 8.64 -4.01 -0.94
CA GLY A 84 9.11 -5.23 -0.31
C GLY A 84 9.04 -5.15 1.20
N GLY A 85 8.78 -6.29 1.83
CA GLY A 85 8.64 -6.31 3.26
C GLY A 85 8.42 -7.71 3.83
N ARG A 86 8.05 -7.70 5.09
CA ARG A 86 7.76 -8.90 5.87
C ARG A 86 6.51 -8.71 6.72
N VAL A 87 5.72 -9.76 6.80
CA VAL A 87 4.62 -9.89 7.76
C VAL A 87 4.98 -10.97 8.76
N ALA A 88 4.74 -10.72 10.04
CA ALA A 88 4.98 -11.70 11.08
C ALA A 88 3.81 -11.73 12.08
N THR A 89 3.47 -12.93 12.57
CA THR A 89 2.47 -13.12 13.63
C THR A 89 3.01 -12.59 14.93
N LEU A 90 2.25 -11.72 15.58
CA LEU A 90 2.49 -11.28 16.96
C LEU A 90 1.66 -12.10 17.95
N ILE A 91 0.37 -12.26 17.64
CA ILE A 91 -0.57 -13.06 18.42
C ILE A 91 -1.25 -14.02 17.44
N PRO A 92 -1.13 -15.35 17.63
CA PRO A 92 -1.82 -16.30 16.79
C PRO A 92 -3.33 -16.21 17.00
N HIS A 93 -4.08 -16.43 15.93
CA HIS A 93 -5.53 -16.57 16.00
C HIS A 93 -5.90 -17.87 16.70
N ASP A 94 -6.87 -17.82 17.61
CA ASP A 94 -7.40 -18.99 18.30
C ASP A 94 -8.91 -18.87 18.53
N GLY A 95 -9.69 -19.69 17.86
CA GLY A 95 -11.14 -19.71 17.94
C GLY A 95 -11.77 -18.35 17.59
N PHE A 96 -12.35 -17.67 18.58
CA PHE A 96 -12.92 -16.32 18.44
C PHE A 96 -11.94 -15.21 18.82
N ARG A 97 -10.73 -15.55 19.29
CA ARG A 97 -9.71 -14.53 19.59
C ARG A 97 -9.07 -14.06 18.29
N PRO A 98 -9.08 -12.75 18.00
CA PRO A 98 -8.43 -12.24 16.80
C PRO A 98 -6.92 -12.51 16.85
N GLY A 99 -6.38 -12.95 15.72
CA GLY A 99 -4.95 -12.97 15.51
C GLY A 99 -4.45 -11.56 15.21
N ILE A 100 -3.21 -11.26 15.61
CA ILE A 100 -2.53 -10.01 15.31
C ILE A 100 -1.24 -10.33 14.58
N SER A 101 -1.02 -9.66 13.46
CA SER A 101 0.26 -9.65 12.74
C SER A 101 0.77 -8.22 12.60
N TYR A 102 2.08 -8.07 12.48
CA TYR A 102 2.71 -6.81 12.14
C TYR A 102 3.44 -6.93 10.81
N SER A 103 3.54 -5.83 10.10
CA SER A 103 4.26 -5.73 8.84
C SER A 103 5.31 -4.63 8.91
N TYR A 104 6.40 -4.81 8.21
CA TYR A 104 7.40 -3.78 7.98
C TYR A 104 8.07 -4.00 6.64
N GLY A 105 8.47 -2.91 6.01
CA GLY A 105 9.05 -2.94 4.67
C GLY A 105 9.38 -1.56 4.16
N ALA A 106 9.46 -1.45 2.85
CA ALA A 106 9.66 -0.18 2.19
C ALA A 106 8.98 -0.17 0.81
N GLN A 107 8.60 1.03 0.42
CA GLN A 107 8.19 1.36 -0.95
C GLN A 107 9.32 2.16 -1.58
N THR A 108 9.68 1.82 -2.80
CA THR A 108 10.71 2.52 -3.55
C THR A 108 10.13 3.09 -4.82
N PHE A 109 10.51 4.31 -5.15
CA PHE A 109 10.11 5.00 -6.37
C PHE A 109 11.34 5.43 -7.13
N LEU A 110 11.39 5.07 -8.39
CA LEU A 110 12.38 5.53 -9.35
C LEU A 110 11.65 6.31 -10.43
N SER A 111 11.87 7.62 -10.48
CA SER A 111 11.34 8.45 -11.55
C SER A 111 12.07 8.14 -12.87
N THR A 112 11.31 7.93 -13.95
CA THR A 112 11.87 7.69 -15.28
C THR A 112 12.24 8.97 -16.01
N ARG A 113 11.90 10.15 -15.46
CA ARG A 113 12.11 11.45 -16.09
C ARG A 113 13.38 12.15 -15.61
N ASP A 114 13.60 12.15 -14.31
CA ASP A 114 14.72 12.84 -13.65
C ASP A 114 15.61 11.87 -12.86
N TYR A 115 15.36 10.56 -12.99
CA TYR A 115 16.06 9.48 -12.29
C TYR A 115 16.12 9.65 -10.77
N ALA A 116 15.22 10.46 -10.20
CA ALA A 116 15.14 10.63 -8.76
C ALA A 116 14.69 9.32 -8.11
N PHE A 117 15.45 8.90 -7.09
CA PHE A 117 15.17 7.71 -6.31
C PHE A 117 14.69 8.09 -4.91
N ARG A 118 13.62 7.44 -4.46
CA ARG A 118 13.05 7.67 -3.12
C ARG A 118 12.67 6.35 -2.47
N ILE A 119 12.90 6.25 -1.19
CA ILE A 119 12.51 5.11 -0.35
C ILE A 119 11.61 5.62 0.77
N TYR A 120 10.49 4.95 0.97
CA TYR A 120 9.54 5.22 2.04
C TYR A 120 9.42 3.98 2.91
N PRO A 121 10.06 3.95 4.08
CA PRO A 121 9.82 2.89 5.06
C PRO A 121 8.36 2.81 5.43
N GLU A 122 7.86 1.60 5.61
CA GLU A 122 6.49 1.34 6.05
C GLU A 122 6.45 0.38 7.22
N ALA A 123 5.48 0.57 8.10
CA ALA A 123 5.16 -0.35 9.17
C ALA A 123 3.65 -0.41 9.37
N GLY A 124 3.16 -1.55 9.85
CA GLY A 124 1.74 -1.73 10.08
C GLY A 124 1.41 -2.84 11.06
N VAL A 125 0.16 -2.83 11.51
CA VAL A 125 -0.43 -3.86 12.34
C VAL A 125 -1.75 -4.30 11.70
N ASN A 126 -1.98 -5.59 11.68
CA ASN A 126 -3.21 -6.20 11.17
C ASN A 126 -3.85 -7.03 12.27
N ALA A 127 -5.14 -6.84 12.50
CA ALA A 127 -5.98 -7.73 13.27
C ALA A 127 -6.81 -8.59 12.30
N TYR A 128 -6.97 -9.87 12.58
CA TYR A 128 -7.72 -10.76 11.72
C TYR A 128 -8.48 -11.83 12.50
N LEU A 129 -9.64 -12.21 11.97
CA LEU A 129 -10.42 -13.37 12.39
C LEU A 129 -10.49 -14.36 11.23
N LYS A 130 -10.12 -15.62 11.49
CA LYS A 130 -10.11 -16.67 10.48
C LYS A 130 -11.10 -17.76 10.88
N GLN A 131 -12.09 -18.02 10.03
CA GLN A 131 -13.03 -19.13 10.19
C GLN A 131 -13.04 -19.97 8.90
N GLY A 132 -12.36 -21.09 8.94
CA GLY A 132 -12.17 -21.93 7.76
C GLY A 132 -11.46 -21.14 6.64
N PRO A 133 -12.08 -21.01 5.44
CA PRO A 133 -11.49 -20.26 4.33
C PRO A 133 -11.69 -18.74 4.46
N HIS A 134 -12.54 -18.29 5.38
CA HIS A 134 -12.94 -16.90 5.52
C HIS A 134 -12.01 -16.15 6.46
N ILE A 135 -11.53 -14.97 6.06
CA ILE A 135 -10.67 -14.10 6.86
C ILE A 135 -11.24 -12.69 6.82
N LEU A 136 -11.67 -12.19 7.96
CA LEU A 136 -11.97 -10.77 8.16
C LEU A 136 -10.73 -10.09 8.69
N ASN A 137 -10.40 -8.90 8.20
CA ASN A 137 -9.23 -8.16 8.68
C ASN A 137 -9.48 -6.67 8.78
N ALA A 138 -8.76 -6.07 9.71
CA ALA A 138 -8.58 -4.63 9.81
C ALA A 138 -7.08 -4.33 9.97
N SER A 139 -6.61 -3.27 9.33
CA SER A 139 -5.19 -2.94 9.31
C SER A 139 -4.96 -1.45 9.51
N ILE A 140 -3.88 -1.14 10.19
CA ILE A 140 -3.34 0.22 10.33
C ILE A 140 -1.92 0.15 9.80
N ASN A 141 -1.61 0.98 8.79
CA ASN A 141 -0.27 1.08 8.23
C ASN A 141 0.16 2.54 8.19
N THR A 142 1.44 2.77 8.27
CA THR A 142 2.01 4.11 8.13
C THR A 142 3.25 4.07 7.26
N TRP A 143 3.41 5.09 6.43
CA TRP A 143 4.65 5.37 5.71
C TRP A 143 5.39 6.49 6.41
N VAL A 144 6.71 6.42 6.36
CA VAL A 144 7.59 7.47 6.84
C VAL A 144 8.14 8.22 5.63
N ASP A 145 8.01 9.54 5.62
CA ASP A 145 8.64 10.37 4.59
C ASP A 145 10.02 10.85 5.07
N PRO A 146 11.11 10.28 4.58
CA PRO A 146 12.44 10.69 4.98
C PRO A 146 12.80 12.10 4.50
N THR A 147 12.11 12.65 3.51
CA THR A 147 12.36 14.02 3.03
C THR A 147 11.98 15.08 4.06
N TRP A 148 11.14 14.73 5.04
CA TRP A 148 10.80 15.60 6.16
C TRP A 148 12.03 16.05 6.95
N PHE A 149 13.06 15.20 7.05
CA PHE A 149 14.32 15.53 7.72
C PHE A 149 15.26 16.39 6.85
N MET A 150 14.98 16.51 5.54
CA MET A 150 15.82 17.22 4.58
C MET A 150 15.29 18.61 4.23
N THR A 151 14.04 18.90 4.58
CA THR A 151 13.40 20.20 4.35
C THR A 151 13.29 20.98 5.63
N ASP A 152 13.19 22.32 5.54
CA ASP A 152 12.95 23.18 6.69
C ASP A 152 11.77 22.65 7.51
N PHE A 153 12.04 22.34 8.78
CA PHE A 153 11.09 21.74 9.71
C PHE A 153 9.73 22.45 9.66
N GLY A 154 8.67 21.72 9.30
CA GLY A 154 7.29 22.19 9.37
C GLY A 154 6.52 22.25 8.04
N ARG A 155 7.11 21.97 6.89
CA ARG A 155 6.40 22.00 5.59
C ARG A 155 5.89 20.65 5.09
N GLY A 156 6.12 19.55 5.81
CA GLY A 156 5.72 18.21 5.40
C GLY A 156 5.01 17.44 6.50
N GLN A 157 4.57 16.25 6.20
CA GLN A 157 4.04 15.28 7.14
C GLN A 157 5.02 14.11 7.22
N LEU A 158 5.58 13.85 8.40
CA LEU A 158 6.51 12.73 8.61
C LEU A 158 5.84 11.38 8.41
N LEU A 159 4.61 11.24 8.90
CA LEU A 159 3.87 9.98 8.88
C LEU A 159 2.62 10.10 8.02
N ALA A 160 2.42 9.15 7.13
CA ALA A 160 1.19 9.02 6.33
C ALA A 160 0.42 7.76 6.76
N PRO A 161 -0.46 7.87 7.76
CA PRO A 161 -1.23 6.74 8.26
C PRO A 161 -2.29 6.32 7.23
N SER A 162 -2.62 5.03 7.23
CA SER A 162 -3.73 4.47 6.48
C SER A 162 -4.45 3.43 7.31
N PHE A 163 -5.77 3.36 7.12
CA PHE A 163 -6.64 2.40 7.78
C PHE A 163 -7.33 1.57 6.71
N SER A 164 -7.44 0.27 6.92
CA SER A 164 -8.21 -0.56 6.04
C SER A 164 -9.02 -1.61 6.79
N ALA A 165 -10.12 -2.03 6.17
CA ALA A 165 -10.89 -3.18 6.57
C ALA A 165 -11.20 -4.01 5.33
N GLY A 166 -11.15 -5.32 5.47
CA GLY A 166 -11.29 -6.19 4.32
C GLY A 166 -11.76 -7.60 4.68
N TYR A 167 -12.07 -8.30 3.62
CA TYR A 167 -12.43 -9.70 3.65
C TYR A 167 -11.58 -10.46 2.63
N ARG A 168 -11.14 -11.66 3.03
CA ARG A 168 -10.39 -12.57 2.18
C ARG A 168 -11.05 -13.95 2.23
N LEU A 169 -11.13 -14.56 1.06
CA LEU A 169 -11.51 -15.95 0.88
C LEU A 169 -10.25 -16.72 0.46
N ARG A 170 -9.67 -17.50 1.37
CA ARG A 170 -8.49 -18.33 1.09
C ARG A 170 -8.91 -19.79 1.05
N TYR A 171 -8.95 -20.36 -0.12
CA TYR A 171 -9.33 -21.74 -0.33
C TYR A 171 -8.23 -22.50 -1.08
N LYS A 172 -7.57 -23.45 -0.40
CA LYS A 172 -6.48 -24.28 -0.98
C LYS A 172 -5.47 -23.41 -1.76
N TRP A 173 -5.50 -23.52 -3.08
CA TRP A 173 -4.59 -22.86 -4.02
C TRP A 173 -5.01 -21.46 -4.43
N PHE A 174 -6.14 -20.95 -3.97
CA PHE A 174 -6.72 -19.66 -4.40
C PHE A 174 -7.01 -18.74 -3.22
N GLU A 175 -6.75 -17.46 -3.39
CA GLU A 175 -7.19 -16.41 -2.49
C GLU A 175 -7.82 -15.26 -3.28
N ALA A 176 -9.01 -14.83 -2.86
CA ALA A 176 -9.64 -13.60 -3.31
C ALA A 176 -9.71 -12.62 -2.14
N GLN A 177 -9.57 -11.33 -2.41
CA GLN A 177 -9.68 -10.29 -1.40
C GLN A 177 -10.48 -9.09 -1.88
N VAL A 178 -11.21 -8.49 -0.95
CA VAL A 178 -11.79 -7.16 -1.07
C VAL A 178 -11.41 -6.35 0.16
N GLU A 179 -10.95 -5.12 -0.06
CA GLU A 179 -10.47 -4.23 1.01
C GLU A 179 -10.96 -2.81 0.73
N TYR A 180 -11.51 -2.16 1.75
CA TYR A 180 -11.73 -0.72 1.74
C TYR A 180 -10.61 -0.05 2.54
N LYS A 181 -9.98 0.95 1.94
CA LYS A 181 -8.84 1.64 2.55
C LYS A 181 -9.03 3.15 2.53
N VAL A 182 -8.71 3.76 3.66
CA VAL A 182 -8.63 5.22 3.86
C VAL A 182 -7.17 5.58 4.05
N LEU A 183 -6.69 6.44 3.18
CA LEU A 183 -5.30 6.89 3.14
C LEU A 183 -5.22 8.26 3.74
N ASN A 184 -4.28 8.47 4.65
CA ASN A 184 -3.94 9.74 5.24
C ASN A 184 -5.16 10.62 5.60
N PRO A 185 -6.04 10.19 6.51
CA PRO A 185 -7.32 10.86 6.80
C PRO A 185 -7.15 12.25 7.41
N THR A 186 -5.94 12.59 7.87
CA THR A 186 -5.63 13.87 8.52
C THR A 186 -5.37 15.00 7.52
N ARG A 187 -5.24 14.68 6.22
CA ARG A 187 -5.10 15.70 5.19
C ARG A 187 -6.41 15.95 4.47
N ASN A 188 -6.80 17.23 4.41
CA ASN A 188 -7.88 17.66 3.54
C ASN A 188 -7.52 17.34 2.08
N LEU A 189 -8.49 16.76 1.38
CA LEU A 189 -8.39 16.36 -0.04
C LEU A 189 -8.24 17.54 -1.01
N GLN A 190 -8.15 18.77 -0.50
CA GLN A 190 -7.98 19.99 -1.31
C GLN A 190 -6.48 20.28 -1.44
N ILE A 191 -5.97 20.12 -2.66
CA ILE A 191 -4.64 20.60 -3.04
C ILE A 191 -4.75 22.11 -3.23
N PRO A 192 -4.04 22.95 -2.48
CA PRO A 192 -3.92 24.37 -2.81
C PRO A 192 -3.29 24.47 -4.19
N GLN A 193 -3.93 25.24 -5.11
CA GLN A 193 -3.50 25.32 -6.51
C GLN A 193 -2.09 25.88 -6.71
N ASN A 194 -1.45 26.40 -5.67
CA ASN A 194 -0.16 27.10 -5.74
C ASN A 194 0.98 26.44 -4.96
N THR A 195 0.81 25.24 -4.43
CA THR A 195 1.87 24.58 -3.68
C THR A 195 2.52 23.50 -4.53
N ILE A 196 3.68 23.79 -5.06
CA ILE A 196 4.60 22.85 -5.68
C ILE A 196 5.21 21.98 -4.56
N PRO A 197 5.65 20.83 -4.87
CA PRO A 197 5.09 19.50 -4.72
C PRO A 197 5.84 18.71 -3.64
N ASN A 198 5.56 18.95 -2.38
CA ASN A 198 5.78 17.91 -1.37
C ASN A 198 4.45 17.21 -1.12
N THR A 199 3.97 16.55 -2.17
CA THR A 199 2.67 15.86 -2.20
C THR A 199 2.73 14.47 -1.57
N PHE A 200 3.68 14.23 -0.68
CA PHE A 200 3.62 13.06 0.15
C PHE A 200 2.41 13.17 1.08
N GLY A 201 1.51 12.21 0.95
CA GLY A 201 0.36 12.13 1.82
C GLY A 201 -0.91 12.79 1.34
N LEU A 202 -1.20 12.75 0.04
CA LEU A 202 -2.56 12.99 -0.43
C LEU A 202 -3.50 11.99 0.26
N GLY A 203 -4.54 12.51 0.90
CA GLY A 203 -5.61 11.70 1.44
C GLY A 203 -6.42 11.07 0.32
N GLY A 204 -6.91 9.87 0.53
CA GLY A 204 -7.74 9.15 -0.42
C GLY A 204 -8.51 8.02 0.24
N ARG A 205 -9.53 7.53 -0.44
CA ARG A 205 -10.30 6.38 0.02
C ARG A 205 -10.77 5.57 -1.18
N GLY A 206 -10.85 4.26 -1.03
CA GLY A 206 -11.32 3.43 -2.13
C GLY A 206 -11.39 1.95 -1.82
N MET A 207 -12.00 1.25 -2.77
CA MET A 207 -12.07 -0.20 -2.77
C MET A 207 -10.91 -0.79 -3.55
N TYR A 208 -10.41 -1.89 -3.02
CA TYR A 208 -9.36 -2.69 -3.64
C TYR A 208 -9.82 -4.14 -3.73
N LEU A 209 -9.53 -4.74 -4.85
CA LEU A 209 -9.76 -6.15 -5.14
C LEU A 209 -8.42 -6.83 -5.38
N GLY A 210 -8.33 -8.10 -5.06
CA GLY A 210 -7.16 -8.90 -5.36
C GLY A 210 -7.49 -10.36 -5.53
N VAL A 211 -6.68 -11.01 -6.32
CA VAL A 211 -6.70 -12.47 -6.48
C VAL A 211 -5.27 -13.00 -6.42
N ALA A 212 -5.10 -14.16 -5.83
CA ALA A 212 -3.80 -14.80 -5.71
C ALA A 212 -3.89 -16.32 -5.82
N LEU A 213 -2.80 -16.92 -6.26
CA LEU A 213 -2.58 -18.36 -6.29
C LEU A 213 -1.55 -18.73 -5.22
N ASN A 214 -1.85 -19.80 -4.49
CA ASN A 214 -0.98 -20.38 -3.45
C ASN A 214 -0.46 -21.75 -3.92
N PHE A 215 0.79 -22.03 -3.71
CA PHE A 215 1.43 -23.31 -4.08
C PHE A 215 2.66 -23.59 -3.22
#